data_845b8acebde45f45d983f67f4b4bed6c
#
_entry.id   845b8acebde45f45d983f67f4b4bed6c
#
_cell.length_a   1.000
_cell.length_b   1.000
_cell.length_c   1.000
_cell.angle_alpha   90.00
_cell.angle_beta   90.00
_cell.angle_gamma   90.00
#
_symmetry.space_group_name_H-M   'P 1'
#
loop_
_entity.id
_entity.type
_entity.pdbx_description
1 polymer ?
#
loop_
_entity_poly.entity_id
_entity_poly.type
_entity_poly.pdbx_seq_one_letter_code
_entity_poly.pdbx_strand_id
1 'polypeptide(L)'
;MYDIIFFNCGVNDAAAVTGANASTYAANLRRYVEEGGSVYASDYAAPLVEMAFPEFVSWQRNAVVNNGLLASKVGKPQTITANVTDPGIRAALGQQTIQVSFDLDAWVAMFGTAPATRVYIRATAEGAAYSLFGPGENFTMNNIPLTVGFDVGQGRVVFTSFHQERNINPDMQQVLNLLVFEL
;
A
#
# COMPACT_ATOMS: atom_id res chain seq x y z
N MET A 1 6.55 -22.82 -9.36
CA MET A 1 6.09 -21.43 -9.39
C MET A 1 5.52 -21.17 -8.00
N TYR A 2 5.74 -20.01 -7.39
CA TYR A 2 5.08 -19.64 -6.13
C TYR A 2 3.71 -19.10 -6.47
N ASP A 3 2.70 -19.45 -5.68
CA ASP A 3 1.34 -18.98 -5.92
C ASP A 3 1.14 -17.53 -5.40
N ILE A 4 1.79 -17.19 -4.28
CA ILE A 4 1.74 -15.85 -3.67
C ILE A 4 3.16 -15.39 -3.30
N ILE A 5 3.46 -14.12 -3.58
CA ILE A 5 4.68 -13.44 -3.11
C ILE A 5 4.27 -12.33 -2.14
N PHE A 6 4.93 -12.30 -0.96
CA PHE A 6 4.76 -11.25 0.04
C PHE A 6 5.95 -10.30 -0.01
N PHE A 7 5.68 -9.02 -0.28
CA PHE A 7 6.63 -7.92 -0.17
C PHE A 7 6.32 -7.12 1.09
N ASN A 8 7.03 -7.43 2.15
CA ASN A 8 6.86 -6.75 3.43
C ASN A 8 7.56 -5.38 3.44
N CYS A 9 7.14 -4.52 4.34
CA CYS A 9 7.67 -3.17 4.57
C CYS A 9 9.21 -3.11 4.74
N GLY A 10 9.85 -4.18 5.18
CA GLY A 10 11.31 -4.28 5.35
C GLY A 10 12.13 -4.47 4.06
N VAL A 11 11.51 -4.56 2.91
CA VAL A 11 12.23 -4.60 1.63
C VAL A 11 12.94 -3.27 1.45
N ASN A 12 14.28 -3.32 1.34
CA ASN A 12 15.06 -2.12 1.05
C ASN A 12 14.79 -1.68 -0.39
N ASP A 13 13.80 -0.84 -0.54
CA ASP A 13 13.22 -0.34 -1.78
C ASP A 13 14.23 0.43 -2.64
N ALA A 14 15.17 1.15 -2.03
CA ALA A 14 16.11 1.98 -2.76
C ALA A 14 16.93 1.17 -3.79
N ALA A 15 17.48 0.03 -3.40
CA ALA A 15 18.27 -0.80 -4.32
C ALA A 15 17.40 -1.46 -5.41
N ALA A 16 16.18 -1.86 -5.07
CA ALA A 16 15.28 -2.52 -6.01
C ALA A 16 14.70 -1.56 -7.07
N VAL A 17 14.49 -0.28 -6.69
CA VAL A 17 13.80 0.68 -7.56
C VAL A 17 14.70 1.76 -8.17
N THR A 18 15.92 1.92 -7.69
CA THR A 18 16.90 2.90 -8.24
C THR A 18 18.10 2.25 -8.90
N GLY A 19 18.30 0.94 -8.71
CA GLY A 19 19.41 0.20 -9.29
C GLY A 19 19.28 -0.02 -10.80
N ALA A 20 20.39 -0.40 -11.45
CA ALA A 20 20.45 -0.67 -12.89
C ALA A 20 19.43 -1.75 -13.35
N ASN A 21 18.98 -2.61 -12.46
CA ASN A 21 18.04 -3.69 -12.74
C ASN A 21 16.59 -3.36 -12.37
N ALA A 22 16.27 -2.16 -11.94
CA ALA A 22 14.95 -1.78 -11.44
C ALA A 22 13.82 -2.07 -12.46
N SER A 23 14.02 -1.68 -13.71
CA SER A 23 13.07 -1.96 -14.80
C SER A 23 12.89 -3.46 -15.05
N THR A 24 13.94 -4.24 -14.92
CA THR A 24 13.88 -5.70 -15.08
C THR A 24 13.08 -6.34 -13.93
N TYR A 25 13.27 -5.87 -12.70
CA TYR A 25 12.50 -6.35 -11.55
C TYR A 25 11.01 -6.02 -11.71
N ALA A 26 10.68 -4.79 -12.09
CA ALA A 26 9.31 -4.39 -12.35
C ALA A 26 8.65 -5.23 -13.47
N ALA A 27 9.36 -5.43 -14.59
CA ALA A 27 8.87 -6.24 -15.70
C ALA A 27 8.67 -7.72 -15.30
N ASN A 28 9.58 -8.30 -14.54
CA ASN A 28 9.46 -9.67 -14.06
C ASN A 28 8.30 -9.83 -13.09
N LEU A 29 8.10 -8.86 -12.16
CA LEU A 29 6.99 -8.86 -11.23
C LEU A 29 5.66 -8.77 -11.99
N ARG A 30 5.57 -7.85 -12.96
CA ARG A 30 4.37 -7.71 -13.78
C ARG A 30 4.05 -9.00 -14.53
N ARG A 31 5.03 -9.57 -15.21
CA ARG A 31 4.86 -10.85 -15.93
C ARG A 31 4.41 -11.97 -15.01
N TYR A 32 4.99 -12.09 -13.81
CA TYR A 32 4.59 -13.09 -12.82
C TYR A 32 3.10 -12.99 -12.48
N VAL A 33 2.60 -11.76 -12.27
CA VAL A 33 1.17 -11.55 -11.99
C VAL A 33 0.32 -11.80 -13.23
N GLU A 34 0.73 -11.32 -14.41
CA GLU A 34 0.01 -11.58 -15.67
C GLU A 34 -0.17 -13.07 -15.96
N GLU A 35 0.79 -13.90 -15.55
CA GLU A 35 0.78 -15.36 -15.70
C GLU A 35 0.01 -16.10 -14.58
N GLY A 36 -0.64 -15.38 -13.66
CA GLY A 36 -1.51 -15.94 -12.61
C GLY A 36 -0.92 -15.96 -11.21
N GLY A 37 0.28 -15.41 -11.01
CA GLY A 37 0.84 -15.24 -9.67
C GLY A 37 0.13 -14.12 -8.89
N SER A 38 0.08 -14.24 -7.57
CA SER A 38 -0.50 -13.23 -6.68
C SER A 38 0.56 -12.50 -5.88
N VAL A 39 0.31 -11.22 -5.58
CA VAL A 39 1.23 -10.36 -4.82
C VAL A 39 0.49 -9.70 -3.67
N TYR A 40 1.01 -9.84 -2.47
CA TYR A 40 0.70 -8.97 -1.34
C TYR A 40 1.89 -8.04 -1.09
N ALA A 41 1.63 -6.75 -1.02
CA ALA A 41 2.66 -5.75 -0.73
C ALA A 41 2.18 -4.77 0.35
N SER A 42 3.09 -4.32 1.21
CA SER A 42 2.76 -3.40 2.30
C SER A 42 3.72 -2.23 2.38
N ASP A 43 3.18 -1.06 2.70
CA ASP A 43 3.85 0.18 3.06
C ASP A 43 5.09 0.49 2.18
N TYR A 44 6.31 0.29 2.67
CA TYR A 44 7.54 0.63 1.94
C TYR A 44 7.83 -0.27 0.72
N ALA A 45 7.02 -1.28 0.46
CA ALA A 45 7.03 -1.99 -0.81
C ALA A 45 6.29 -1.23 -1.94
N ALA A 46 5.65 -0.10 -1.66
CA ALA A 46 4.95 0.74 -2.62
C ALA A 46 5.74 1.06 -3.89
N PRO A 47 7.06 1.37 -3.84
CA PRO A 47 7.84 1.63 -5.04
C PRO A 47 7.85 0.47 -6.04
N LEU A 48 7.87 -0.77 -5.58
CA LEU A 48 7.80 -1.95 -6.46
C LEU A 48 6.43 -2.03 -7.15
N VAL A 49 5.35 -1.75 -6.41
CA VAL A 49 3.99 -1.70 -6.95
C VAL A 49 3.85 -0.56 -7.95
N GLU A 50 4.36 0.65 -7.63
CA GLU A 50 4.31 1.79 -8.53
C GLU A 50 5.06 1.52 -9.84
N MET A 51 6.23 0.89 -9.78
CA MET A 51 7.01 0.60 -10.97
C MET A 51 6.39 -0.48 -11.86
N ALA A 52 5.88 -1.55 -11.25
CA ALA A 52 5.32 -2.67 -11.98
C ALA A 52 3.89 -2.40 -12.49
N PHE A 53 3.11 -1.60 -11.75
CA PHE A 53 1.67 -1.39 -11.96
C PHE A 53 1.27 0.10 -11.81
N PRO A 54 1.90 1.04 -12.54
CA PRO A 54 1.71 2.47 -12.34
C PRO A 54 0.29 2.96 -12.65
N GLU A 55 -0.49 2.18 -13.39
CA GLU A 55 -1.83 2.54 -13.85
C GLU A 55 -2.93 2.36 -12.79
N PHE A 56 -2.69 1.62 -11.68
CA PHE A 56 -3.74 1.24 -10.74
C PHE A 56 -3.87 2.15 -9.52
N VAL A 57 -2.77 2.71 -9.04
CA VAL A 57 -2.73 3.54 -7.83
C VAL A 57 -2.08 4.88 -8.13
N SER A 58 -2.72 5.95 -7.68
CA SER A 58 -2.14 7.30 -7.74
C SER A 58 -1.40 7.60 -6.44
N TRP A 59 -0.10 7.81 -6.56
CA TRP A 59 0.80 8.19 -5.48
C TRP A 59 1.07 9.69 -5.52
N GLN A 60 1.16 10.34 -4.37
CA GLN A 60 1.60 11.73 -4.34
C GLN A 60 3.10 11.80 -4.62
N ARG A 61 3.46 12.54 -5.67
CA ARG A 61 4.85 12.82 -6.00
C ARG A 61 5.16 14.25 -5.61
N ASN A 62 5.97 14.42 -4.58
CA ASN A 62 6.53 15.71 -4.26
C ASN A 62 7.92 15.81 -4.92
N ALA A 63 8.09 16.78 -5.81
CA ALA A 63 9.33 17.01 -6.57
C ALA A 63 10.58 17.25 -5.68
N VAL A 64 10.36 17.54 -4.40
CA VAL A 64 11.43 17.84 -3.43
C VAL A 64 12.00 16.59 -2.78
N VAL A 65 11.29 15.46 -2.82
CA VAL A 65 11.77 14.21 -2.22
C VAL A 65 12.44 13.37 -3.29
N ASN A 66 13.70 13.30 -3.17
CA ASN A 66 14.74 12.79 -4.04
C ASN A 66 14.53 11.50 -4.80
N ASN A 67 13.55 10.96 -5.15
CA ASN A 67 13.43 9.80 -6.05
C ASN A 67 12.02 9.56 -6.56
N GLY A 68 11.10 10.51 -6.40
CA GLY A 68 9.74 10.36 -6.91
C GLY A 68 8.93 9.22 -6.28
N LEU A 69 9.57 8.11 -6.02
CA LEU A 69 8.96 6.86 -5.55
C LEU A 69 8.61 6.86 -4.05
N LEU A 70 9.29 7.67 -3.25
CA LEU A 70 9.04 7.81 -1.81
C LEU A 70 8.23 9.06 -1.46
N ALA A 71 7.78 9.81 -2.44
CA ALA A 71 7.05 11.05 -2.22
C ALA A 71 5.67 10.87 -1.55
N SER A 72 5.13 9.66 -1.61
CA SER A 72 3.90 9.32 -0.87
C SER A 72 4.15 8.91 0.59
N LYS A 73 5.39 8.92 1.05
CA LYS A 73 5.77 8.62 2.44
C LYS A 73 5.52 9.83 3.34
N VAL A 74 4.28 10.17 3.51
CA VAL A 74 3.82 11.40 4.18
C VAL A 74 2.91 11.14 5.38
N GLY A 75 2.47 9.92 5.59
CA GLY A 75 1.65 9.57 6.74
C GLY A 75 2.42 9.67 8.06
N LYS A 76 1.74 10.03 9.15
CA LYS A 76 2.32 10.17 10.50
C LYS A 76 1.98 8.98 11.38
N PRO A 77 2.78 8.71 12.46
CA PRO A 77 2.40 7.73 13.48
C PRO A 77 1.05 8.10 14.10
N GLN A 78 0.08 7.19 14.03
CA GLN A 78 -1.26 7.41 14.57
C GLN A 78 -2.05 6.10 14.61
N THR A 79 -3.09 6.07 15.43
CA THR A 79 -4.14 5.05 15.35
C THR A 79 -5.42 5.72 14.86
N ILE A 80 -6.02 5.18 13.82
CA ILE A 80 -7.19 5.75 13.17
C ILE A 80 -8.32 4.73 13.06
N THR A 81 -9.54 5.22 13.05
CA THR A 81 -10.71 4.43 12.69
C THR A 81 -10.89 4.49 11.18
N ALA A 82 -10.77 3.35 10.53
CA ALA A 82 -10.88 3.21 9.10
C ALA A 82 -12.21 2.55 8.69
N ASN A 83 -12.79 3.00 7.59
CA ASN A 83 -14.02 2.45 7.04
C ASN A 83 -13.71 1.25 6.14
N VAL A 84 -14.37 0.12 6.39
CA VAL A 84 -14.37 -1.03 5.50
C VAL A 84 -15.36 -0.76 4.39
N THR A 85 -14.89 -0.45 3.20
CA THR A 85 -15.73 -0.05 2.06
C THR A 85 -16.19 -1.25 1.24
N ASP A 86 -15.42 -2.33 1.26
CA ASP A 86 -15.74 -3.56 0.55
C ASP A 86 -16.84 -4.36 1.24
N PRO A 87 -17.94 -4.70 0.53
CA PRO A 87 -19.05 -5.45 1.13
C PRO A 87 -18.66 -6.86 1.59
N GLY A 88 -17.77 -7.55 0.86
CA GLY A 88 -17.33 -8.91 1.20
C GLY A 88 -16.50 -8.92 2.48
N ILE A 89 -15.48 -8.05 2.54
CA ILE A 89 -14.64 -7.87 3.74
C ILE A 89 -15.50 -7.43 4.93
N ARG A 90 -16.43 -6.49 4.73
CA ARG A 90 -17.34 -6.04 5.79
C ARG A 90 -18.22 -7.17 6.34
N ALA A 91 -18.77 -7.99 5.45
CA ALA A 91 -19.61 -9.13 5.86
C ALA A 91 -18.79 -10.17 6.63
N ALA A 92 -17.56 -10.44 6.19
CA ALA A 92 -16.67 -11.40 6.84
C ALA A 92 -16.16 -10.91 8.20
N LEU A 93 -15.89 -9.60 8.35
CA LEU A 93 -15.50 -8.99 9.63
C LEU A 93 -16.69 -8.82 10.59
N GLY A 94 -17.91 -8.71 10.08
CA GLY A 94 -19.09 -8.38 10.88
C GLY A 94 -19.12 -6.92 11.39
N GLN A 95 -18.26 -6.04 10.87
CA GLN A 95 -18.12 -4.66 11.31
C GLN A 95 -17.87 -3.70 10.14
N GLN A 96 -18.27 -2.44 10.31
CA GLN A 96 -18.14 -1.41 9.27
C GLN A 96 -16.82 -0.61 9.37
N THR A 97 -16.23 -0.62 10.53
CA THR A 97 -14.99 0.12 10.82
C THR A 97 -14.00 -0.78 11.54
N ILE A 98 -12.73 -0.49 11.37
CA ILE A 98 -11.61 -1.16 12.05
C ILE A 98 -10.65 -0.11 12.62
N GLN A 99 -9.86 -0.51 13.61
CA GLN A 99 -8.73 0.28 14.06
C GLN A 99 -7.48 -0.08 13.25
N VAL A 100 -6.81 0.92 12.69
CA VAL A 100 -5.52 0.76 12.00
C VAL A 100 -4.48 1.57 12.75
N SER A 101 -3.39 0.91 13.14
CA SER A 101 -2.27 1.54 13.84
C SER A 101 -1.07 1.69 12.92
N PHE A 102 -0.55 2.90 12.84
CA PHE A 102 0.68 3.26 12.15
C PHE A 102 1.73 3.63 13.19
N ASP A 103 2.81 2.89 13.28
CA ASP A 103 3.87 3.04 14.28
C ASP A 103 5.20 3.53 13.71
N LEU A 104 5.34 3.60 12.39
CA LEU A 104 6.50 4.20 11.73
C LEU A 104 6.41 5.73 11.74
N ASP A 105 7.57 6.37 11.81
CA ASP A 105 7.70 7.83 11.74
C ASP A 105 7.08 8.42 10.47
N ALA A 106 7.03 7.64 9.41
CA ALA A 106 6.28 7.94 8.20
C ALA A 106 5.80 6.64 7.54
N TRP A 107 4.65 6.66 6.89
CA TRP A 107 4.09 5.56 6.11
C TRP A 107 3.61 6.04 4.75
N VAL A 108 3.44 5.10 3.81
CA VAL A 108 3.09 5.42 2.42
C VAL A 108 1.59 5.58 2.25
N ALA A 109 1.16 6.77 1.79
CA ALA A 109 -0.24 7.08 1.53
C ALA A 109 -0.58 6.95 0.04
N MET A 110 -1.74 6.36 -0.25
CA MET A 110 -2.36 6.35 -1.57
C MET A 110 -3.30 7.55 -1.69
N PHE A 111 -3.21 8.31 -2.78
CA PHE A 111 -4.03 9.52 -2.99
C PHE A 111 -5.20 9.31 -3.96
N GLY A 112 -5.20 8.18 -4.68
CA GLY A 112 -6.26 7.83 -5.60
C GLY A 112 -6.06 6.44 -6.19
N THR A 113 -7.08 5.99 -6.92
CA THR A 113 -7.08 4.69 -7.60
C THR A 113 -7.73 4.81 -8.97
N ALA A 114 -7.30 3.96 -9.91
CA ALA A 114 -8.01 3.77 -11.17
C ALA A 114 -9.39 3.11 -10.94
N PRO A 115 -10.33 3.24 -11.89
CA PRO A 115 -11.66 2.60 -11.80
C PRO A 115 -11.59 1.07 -11.67
N ALA A 116 -10.55 0.43 -12.21
CA ALA A 116 -10.34 -1.01 -12.12
C ALA A 116 -9.77 -1.47 -10.76
N THR A 117 -9.41 -0.54 -9.88
CA THR A 117 -8.86 -0.87 -8.56
C THR A 117 -9.98 -0.93 -7.52
N ARG A 118 -10.12 -2.07 -6.89
CA ARG A 118 -11.03 -2.27 -5.76
C ARG A 118 -10.43 -1.66 -4.50
N VAL A 119 -11.19 -0.85 -3.80
CA VAL A 119 -10.77 -0.27 -2.52
C VAL A 119 -11.47 -1.01 -1.40
N TYR A 120 -10.71 -1.65 -0.54
CA TYR A 120 -11.23 -2.44 0.58
C TYR A 120 -11.45 -1.58 1.83
N ILE A 121 -10.51 -0.66 2.10
CA ILE A 121 -10.48 0.14 3.32
C ILE A 121 -10.08 1.58 2.98
N ARG A 122 -10.77 2.56 3.59
CA ARG A 122 -10.48 3.99 3.48
C ARG A 122 -10.46 4.65 4.85
N ALA A 123 -9.71 5.74 4.97
CA ALA A 123 -9.75 6.57 6.18
C ALA A 123 -9.40 8.03 5.89
N THR A 124 -9.67 8.88 6.87
CA THR A 124 -9.04 10.20 6.99
C THR A 124 -7.86 10.06 7.95
N ALA A 125 -6.71 10.58 7.56
CA ALA A 125 -5.46 10.45 8.31
C ALA A 125 -4.66 11.76 8.27
N GLU A 126 -3.79 11.95 9.26
CA GLU A 126 -2.85 13.06 9.30
C GLU A 126 -1.55 12.71 8.58
N GLY A 127 -1.04 13.68 7.85
CA GLY A 127 0.25 13.61 7.18
C GLY A 127 1.12 14.81 7.48
N ALA A 128 2.38 14.72 7.09
CA ALA A 128 3.31 15.82 7.08
C ALA A 128 4.10 15.84 5.78
N ALA A 129 4.23 17.01 5.16
CA ALA A 129 5.13 17.17 4.04
C ALA A 129 6.57 17.03 4.54
N TYR A 130 7.35 16.15 3.92
CA TYR A 130 8.77 16.07 4.20
C TYR A 130 9.51 17.13 3.39
N SER A 131 10.38 17.88 4.05
CA SER A 131 11.32 18.80 3.41
C SER A 131 12.75 18.40 3.72
N LEU A 132 13.70 18.90 2.92
CA LEU A 132 15.14 18.72 3.19
C LEU A 132 15.58 19.31 4.55
N PHE A 133 14.76 20.14 5.18
CA PHE A 133 15.04 20.84 6.42
C PHE A 133 14.27 20.31 7.63
N GLY A 134 13.58 19.17 7.48
CA GLY A 134 12.81 18.53 8.55
C GLY A 134 11.33 18.36 8.19
N PRO A 135 10.50 17.93 9.16
CA PRO A 135 9.07 17.79 8.94
C PRO A 135 8.45 19.14 8.55
N GLY A 136 7.80 19.16 7.41
CA GLY A 136 7.08 20.33 6.91
C GLY A 136 5.71 20.48 7.56
N GLU A 137 4.84 21.26 6.93
CA GLU A 137 3.49 21.51 7.43
C GLU A 137 2.68 20.22 7.52
N ASN A 138 1.92 20.10 8.60
CA ASN A 138 0.93 19.04 8.76
C ASN A 138 -0.27 19.29 7.86
N PHE A 139 -0.84 18.23 7.32
CA PHE A 139 -2.07 18.31 6.54
C PHE A 139 -2.95 17.07 6.76
N THR A 140 -4.22 17.22 6.46
CA THR A 140 -5.18 16.12 6.57
C THR A 140 -5.42 15.48 5.20
N MET A 141 -5.27 14.17 5.15
CA MET A 141 -5.58 13.34 3.98
C MET A 141 -6.99 12.78 4.13
N ASN A 142 -7.94 13.37 3.39
CA ASN A 142 -9.35 13.00 3.52
C ASN A 142 -9.72 11.78 2.68
N ASN A 143 -10.33 10.78 3.31
CA ASN A 143 -10.92 9.62 2.65
C ASN A 143 -9.98 8.89 1.68
N ILE A 144 -8.71 8.77 2.04
CA ILE A 144 -7.70 8.09 1.23
C ILE A 144 -7.86 6.57 1.28
N PRO A 145 -7.49 5.82 0.23
CA PRO A 145 -7.38 4.38 0.27
C PRO A 145 -6.26 3.95 1.23
N LEU A 146 -6.52 2.93 2.04
CA LEU A 146 -5.51 2.28 2.89
C LEU A 146 -5.22 0.85 2.44
N THR A 147 -6.19 0.22 1.79
CA THR A 147 -6.06 -1.14 1.26
C THR A 147 -6.76 -1.21 -0.07
N VAL A 148 -6.06 -1.71 -1.07
CA VAL A 148 -6.55 -1.85 -2.44
C VAL A 148 -6.19 -3.21 -3.01
N GLY A 149 -6.97 -3.65 -4.01
CA GLY A 149 -6.65 -4.81 -4.83
C GLY A 149 -6.99 -4.57 -6.29
N PHE A 150 -6.24 -5.17 -7.19
CA PHE A 150 -6.49 -5.10 -8.62
C PHE A 150 -5.98 -6.35 -9.34
N ASP A 151 -6.61 -6.68 -10.45
CA ASP A 151 -6.27 -7.83 -11.27
C ASP A 151 -5.38 -7.38 -12.43
N VAL A 152 -4.38 -8.23 -12.76
CA VAL A 152 -3.48 -8.04 -13.90
C VAL A 152 -3.32 -9.38 -14.62
N GLY A 153 -3.83 -9.48 -15.83
CA GLY A 153 -3.86 -10.77 -16.53
C GLY A 153 -4.69 -11.80 -15.77
N GLN A 154 -4.05 -12.87 -15.32
CA GLN A 154 -4.70 -13.95 -14.56
C GLN A 154 -4.44 -13.88 -13.05
N GLY A 155 -3.59 -12.94 -12.61
CA GLY A 155 -3.20 -12.82 -11.22
C GLY A 155 -3.73 -11.55 -10.57
N ARG A 156 -3.37 -11.37 -9.31
CA ARG A 156 -3.90 -10.29 -8.47
C ARG A 156 -2.81 -9.65 -7.62
N VAL A 157 -2.96 -8.36 -7.38
CA VAL A 157 -2.13 -7.60 -6.46
C VAL A 157 -3.01 -7.02 -5.35
N VAL A 158 -2.59 -7.18 -4.10
CA VAL A 158 -3.15 -6.49 -2.94
C VAL A 158 -2.07 -5.62 -2.32
N PHE A 159 -2.40 -4.37 -2.04
CA PHE A 159 -1.51 -3.43 -1.35
C PHE A 159 -2.18 -2.81 -0.13
N THR A 160 -1.42 -2.70 0.97
CA THR A 160 -1.83 -2.01 2.20
C THR A 160 -0.85 -0.89 2.56
N SER A 161 -1.37 0.29 2.97
CA SER A 161 -0.55 1.39 3.48
C SER A 161 0.01 1.12 4.88
N PHE A 162 -0.45 0.09 5.56
CA PHE A 162 0.01 -0.35 6.88
C PHE A 162 0.71 -1.70 6.77
N HIS A 163 1.72 -1.89 7.59
CA HIS A 163 2.43 -3.15 7.69
C HIS A 163 1.86 -4.03 8.80
N GLN A 164 2.26 -5.30 8.79
CA GLN A 164 1.69 -6.30 9.69
C GLN A 164 2.77 -7.13 10.41
N GLU A 165 4.00 -6.63 10.47
CA GLU A 165 5.11 -7.29 11.16
C GLU A 165 5.23 -6.89 12.64
N ARG A 166 4.68 -5.72 13.01
CA ARG A 166 4.71 -5.18 14.37
C ARG A 166 3.40 -4.48 14.71
N ASN A 167 3.08 -4.44 16.01
CA ASN A 167 1.92 -3.71 16.55
C ASN A 167 0.58 -4.05 15.87
N ILE A 168 0.46 -5.30 15.39
CA ILE A 168 -0.77 -5.80 14.82
C ILE A 168 -1.84 -5.84 15.90
N ASN A 169 -2.90 -5.08 15.71
CA ASN A 169 -4.11 -5.23 16.50
C ASN A 169 -5.03 -6.33 15.93
N PRO A 170 -6.04 -6.81 16.68
CA PRO A 170 -6.91 -7.88 16.21
C PRO A 170 -7.64 -7.57 14.90
N ASP A 171 -8.04 -6.32 14.67
CA ASP A 171 -8.71 -5.91 13.44
C ASP A 171 -7.78 -6.04 12.23
N MET A 172 -6.55 -5.55 12.35
CA MET A 172 -5.54 -5.67 11.29
C MET A 172 -5.20 -7.13 10.97
N GLN A 173 -5.14 -7.99 11.99
CA GLN A 173 -4.90 -9.43 11.79
C GLN A 173 -6.05 -10.11 11.05
N GLN A 174 -7.29 -9.78 11.39
CA GLN A 174 -8.44 -10.32 10.69
C GLN A 174 -8.49 -9.85 9.23
N VAL A 175 -8.19 -8.59 8.98
CA VAL A 175 -8.10 -8.05 7.61
C VAL A 175 -7.04 -8.77 6.80
N LEU A 176 -5.83 -8.99 7.35
CA LEU A 176 -4.79 -9.73 6.64
C LEU A 176 -5.27 -11.13 6.24
N ASN A 177 -5.85 -11.85 7.19
CA ASN A 177 -6.35 -13.20 6.93
C ASN A 177 -7.37 -13.20 5.78
N LEU A 178 -8.27 -12.22 5.72
CA LEU A 178 -9.24 -12.11 4.64
C LEU A 178 -8.59 -11.71 3.31
N LEU A 179 -7.62 -10.79 3.31
CA LEU A 179 -6.93 -10.34 2.10
C LEU A 179 -6.10 -11.46 1.46
N VAL A 180 -5.52 -12.35 2.26
CA VAL A 180 -4.80 -13.53 1.73
C VAL A 180 -5.74 -14.46 0.95
N PHE A 181 -7.01 -14.54 1.33
CA PHE A 181 -8.02 -15.30 0.57
C PHE A 181 -8.56 -14.56 -0.65
N GLU A 182 -8.28 -13.28 -0.81
CA GLU A 182 -8.57 -12.50 -2.02
C GLU A 182 -7.51 -12.70 -3.12
N LEU A 183 -6.33 -13.21 -2.75
CA LEU A 183 -5.22 -13.54 -3.65
C LEU A 183 -5.35 -14.97 -4.21
#